data_9dc9f6596154eded3f62a4e84bca1821
#
_entry.id   9dc9f6596154eded3f62a4e84bca1821
#
_cell.length_a   1.000
_cell.length_b   1.000
_cell.length_c   1.000
_cell.angle_alpha   90.00
_cell.angle_beta   90.00
_cell.angle_gamma   90.00
#
_symmetry.space_group_name_H-M   'P 1'
#
loop_
_entity.id
_entity.type
_entity.pdbx_description
1 polymer ?
#
loop_
_entity_poly.entity_id
_entity_poly.type
_entity_poly.pdbx_seq_one_letter_code
_entity_poly.pdbx_strand_id
1 'polypeptide(L)'
;MMNNILTLLLVVVSTVGGSAFAATSLLTVSDEQAGHLGVRLNQPQPVDNHPLGRAPAQVVLPPDNEYLVSARQAGLVETLAVSPGSPVTKGDIMAVLQSPSLLELERTLLDAASEFGLSRARLERDRVLLAEGLIARMRWLETQSQQQKAGAALEMARQTLIASGLTLAEVNRLESDHRLDSRWTVRSPLTGVVLERQVVTGQRVELLAPLFRVANLSTLWLDVSVPQERLGEMARGDRIQLENPEATARIIQVGQVIDSDSQTVLVRAVLEQGNPNLRPGMNVNVRLLHNSRERLFSLPLAALFTHESTRYVFVKTPAGYEARAVAVVGEEPHRVVIHHGLSGGESVVVAGVAALKAAWLETGEEK
;
A
#
# COMPACT_ATOMS: atom_id res chain seq x y z
N MET A 1 68.25 39.62 13.92
CA MET A 1 68.54 38.31 14.61
C MET A 1 67.68 37.27 13.96
N MET A 2 68.34 36.40 13.25
CA MET A 2 67.82 35.28 12.44
C MET A 2 67.32 34.16 13.33
N ASN A 3 66.20 33.58 13.03
CA ASN A 3 65.93 32.19 13.43
C ASN A 3 65.13 31.45 12.37
N ASN A 4 65.82 30.54 11.72
CA ASN A 4 65.30 29.54 10.79
C ASN A 4 64.40 28.54 11.51
N ILE A 5 63.18 28.29 11.01
CA ILE A 5 62.41 27.08 11.36
C ILE A 5 62.25 26.27 10.09
N LEU A 6 62.91 25.13 10.12
CA LEU A 6 62.93 24.07 9.11
C LEU A 6 61.58 23.34 9.15
N THR A 7 60.76 23.45 8.09
CA THR A 7 59.51 22.73 7.96
C THR A 7 59.74 21.35 7.37
N LEU A 8 59.56 20.33 8.20
CA LEU A 8 59.65 18.93 7.82
C LEU A 8 58.37 18.48 7.13
N LEU A 9 58.47 18.22 5.83
CA LEU A 9 57.35 17.75 5.00
C LEU A 9 57.21 16.21 5.23
N LEU A 10 56.17 15.80 5.98
CA LEU A 10 55.87 14.39 6.20
C LEU A 10 54.98 13.91 5.02
N VAL A 11 55.56 13.17 4.09
CA VAL A 11 54.87 12.47 3.02
C VAL A 11 54.22 11.20 3.62
N VAL A 12 52.93 11.26 3.83
CA VAL A 12 52.10 10.05 4.14
C VAL A 12 51.81 9.32 2.83
N VAL A 13 52.55 8.24 2.60
CA VAL A 13 52.22 7.28 1.54
C VAL A 13 51.04 6.45 2.00
N SER A 14 49.85 6.75 1.51
CA SER A 14 48.67 5.94 1.68
C SER A 14 48.82 4.67 0.83
N THR A 15 49.18 3.56 1.45
CA THR A 15 49.08 2.23 0.83
C THR A 15 47.58 1.90 0.68
N VAL A 16 47.10 1.99 -0.54
CA VAL A 16 45.83 1.39 -0.94
C VAL A 16 45.95 -0.12 -0.78
N GLY A 17 45.34 -0.68 0.28
CA GLY A 17 45.21 -2.10 0.49
C GLY A 17 44.34 -2.72 -0.60
N GLY A 18 44.97 -3.21 -1.65
CA GLY A 18 44.33 -4.10 -2.62
C GLY A 18 43.96 -5.38 -1.91
N SER A 19 42.67 -5.72 -1.89
CA SER A 19 42.16 -7.01 -1.44
C SER A 19 42.85 -8.09 -2.28
N ALA A 20 43.80 -8.79 -1.70
CA ALA A 20 44.43 -9.96 -2.32
C ALA A 20 43.35 -11.05 -2.44
N PHE A 21 42.79 -11.21 -3.63
CA PHE A 21 42.06 -12.43 -3.99
C PHE A 21 43.04 -13.60 -3.88
N ALA A 22 42.76 -14.52 -2.96
CA ALA A 22 43.57 -15.68 -2.65
C ALA A 22 43.89 -16.49 -3.92
N ALA A 23 45.10 -17.08 -3.96
CA ALA A 23 45.62 -17.80 -5.08
C ALA A 23 44.64 -18.87 -5.60
N THR A 24 44.31 -18.77 -6.87
CA THR A 24 43.48 -19.71 -7.61
C THR A 24 44.26 -21.03 -7.73
N SER A 25 43.89 -22.05 -6.98
CA SER A 25 44.52 -23.36 -7.10
C SER A 25 43.78 -24.21 -8.12
N LEU A 26 44.48 -24.61 -9.17
CA LEU A 26 43.96 -25.44 -10.25
C LEU A 26 44.06 -26.92 -9.86
N LEU A 27 42.95 -27.64 -9.91
CA LEU A 27 42.90 -29.09 -9.72
C LEU A 27 42.86 -29.78 -11.09
N THR A 28 43.94 -30.52 -11.42
CA THR A 28 44.02 -31.29 -12.65
C THR A 28 43.34 -32.65 -12.51
N VAL A 29 42.06 -32.70 -12.90
CA VAL A 29 41.22 -33.92 -12.94
C VAL A 29 40.73 -34.10 -14.39
N SER A 30 40.92 -35.29 -14.94
CA SER A 30 40.40 -35.60 -16.31
C SER A 30 38.88 -35.70 -16.29
N ASP A 31 38.26 -35.52 -17.46
CA ASP A 31 36.79 -35.59 -17.59
C ASP A 31 36.24 -36.99 -17.25
N GLU A 32 37.05 -38.06 -17.47
CA GLU A 32 36.69 -39.41 -17.09
C GLU A 32 36.71 -39.62 -15.58
N GLN A 33 37.74 -39.10 -14.90
CA GLN A 33 37.81 -39.11 -13.42
C GLN A 33 36.67 -38.27 -12.79
N ALA A 34 36.37 -37.10 -13.35
CA ALA A 34 35.28 -36.27 -12.90
C ALA A 34 33.93 -36.96 -13.04
N GLY A 35 33.73 -37.74 -14.14
CA GLY A 35 32.55 -38.58 -14.30
C GLY A 35 32.38 -39.63 -13.22
N HIS A 36 33.48 -40.30 -12.82
CA HIS A 36 33.48 -41.26 -11.70
C HIS A 36 33.22 -40.62 -10.31
N LEU A 37 33.59 -39.36 -10.15
CA LEU A 37 33.31 -38.56 -8.95
C LEU A 37 31.89 -38.00 -8.92
N GLY A 38 31.08 -38.28 -9.92
CA GLY A 38 29.70 -37.80 -10.01
C GLY A 38 29.58 -36.31 -10.29
N VAL A 39 30.61 -35.68 -10.90
CA VAL A 39 30.60 -34.26 -11.24
C VAL A 39 29.52 -33.94 -12.27
N ARG A 40 28.67 -32.98 -11.97
CA ARG A 40 27.75 -32.37 -12.94
C ARG A 40 28.01 -30.89 -13.04
N LEU A 41 27.93 -30.38 -14.26
CA LEU A 41 28.15 -28.97 -14.56
C LEU A 41 26.81 -28.30 -14.87
N ASN A 42 26.69 -27.03 -14.46
CA ASN A 42 25.61 -26.15 -14.87
C ASN A 42 26.15 -24.74 -15.09
N GLN A 43 25.43 -23.94 -15.89
CA GLN A 43 25.75 -22.53 -16.06
C GLN A 43 25.04 -21.71 -14.99
N PRO A 44 25.69 -20.67 -14.43
CA PRO A 44 25.05 -19.73 -13.53
C PRO A 44 23.88 -19.05 -14.21
N GLN A 45 22.72 -19.04 -13.55
CA GLN A 45 21.51 -18.39 -14.07
C GLN A 45 21.54 -16.91 -13.66
N PRO A 46 21.44 -15.95 -14.61
CA PRO A 46 21.34 -14.55 -14.25
C PRO A 46 20.03 -14.29 -13.50
N VAL A 47 20.09 -13.48 -12.44
CA VAL A 47 18.93 -13.06 -11.65
C VAL A 47 19.02 -11.56 -11.33
N ASP A 48 17.86 -10.89 -11.26
CA ASP A 48 17.80 -9.44 -11.06
C ASP A 48 17.64 -9.06 -9.58
N ASN A 49 17.40 -10.04 -8.71
CA ASN A 49 17.16 -9.81 -7.30
C ASN A 49 17.77 -10.90 -6.42
N HIS A 50 17.99 -10.57 -5.16
CA HIS A 50 18.44 -11.52 -4.15
C HIS A 50 17.56 -11.41 -2.88
N PRO A 51 17.41 -12.51 -2.13
CA PRO A 51 16.63 -12.53 -0.91
C PRO A 51 17.38 -11.84 0.23
N LEU A 52 16.71 -10.90 0.89
CA LEU A 52 17.17 -10.29 2.14
C LEU A 52 16.72 -11.08 3.38
N GLY A 53 15.77 -12.01 3.21
CA GLY A 53 15.24 -12.84 4.26
C GLY A 53 13.72 -12.76 4.35
N ARG A 54 13.19 -13.21 5.51
CA ARG A 54 11.74 -13.23 5.78
C ARG A 54 11.39 -12.21 6.84
N ALA A 55 10.16 -11.69 6.76
CA ALA A 55 9.60 -10.78 7.75
C ALA A 55 8.09 -11.05 7.92
N PRO A 56 7.53 -10.81 9.11
CA PRO A 56 6.10 -10.80 9.31
C PRO A 56 5.50 -9.53 8.70
N ALA A 57 4.30 -9.67 8.15
CA ALA A 57 3.56 -8.57 7.59
C ALA A 57 2.08 -8.69 7.91
N GLN A 58 1.39 -7.55 7.95
CA GLN A 58 -0.06 -7.48 8.06
C GLN A 58 -0.66 -6.88 6.81
N VAL A 59 -1.74 -7.48 6.32
CA VAL A 59 -2.54 -6.93 5.22
C VAL A 59 -3.40 -5.80 5.77
N VAL A 60 -3.26 -4.59 5.21
CA VAL A 60 -3.98 -3.40 5.64
C VAL A 60 -4.67 -2.72 4.47
N LEU A 61 -5.63 -1.86 4.77
CA LEU A 61 -6.28 -1.01 3.78
C LEU A 61 -5.54 0.31 3.63
N PRO A 62 -5.44 0.85 2.40
CA PRO A 62 -5.13 2.26 2.23
C PRO A 62 -6.15 3.14 2.98
N PRO A 63 -5.73 4.23 3.63
CA PRO A 63 -6.65 5.10 4.38
C PRO A 63 -7.82 5.62 3.54
N ASP A 64 -7.58 5.90 2.25
CA ASP A 64 -8.62 6.41 1.34
C ASP A 64 -9.61 5.33 0.85
N ASN A 65 -9.32 4.06 1.12
CA ASN A 65 -10.15 2.93 0.71
C ASN A 65 -11.15 2.49 1.78
N GLU A 66 -11.13 3.12 2.94
CA GLU A 66 -12.03 2.82 4.05
C GLU A 66 -12.86 4.04 4.41
N TYR A 67 -14.14 3.84 4.71
CA TYR A 67 -15.06 4.89 5.07
C TYR A 67 -15.96 4.47 6.24
N LEU A 68 -15.99 5.30 7.29
CA LEU A 68 -16.91 5.17 8.40
C LEU A 68 -18.21 5.91 8.06
N VAL A 69 -19.28 5.16 7.83
CA VAL A 69 -20.63 5.71 7.58
C VAL A 69 -21.27 6.01 8.92
N SER A 70 -21.47 7.29 9.21
CA SER A 70 -22.09 7.78 10.44
C SER A 70 -23.48 8.37 10.19
N ALA A 71 -24.30 8.39 11.22
CA ALA A 71 -25.63 9.00 11.19
C ALA A 71 -25.54 10.52 10.99
N ARG A 72 -26.10 11.05 9.91
CA ARG A 72 -26.19 12.50 9.67
C ARG A 72 -27.40 13.15 10.37
N GLN A 73 -28.28 12.31 10.91
CA GLN A 73 -29.43 12.72 11.73
C GLN A 73 -29.62 11.73 12.87
N ALA A 74 -30.07 12.23 14.01
CA ALA A 74 -30.51 11.37 15.09
C ALA A 74 -31.83 10.70 14.72
N GLY A 75 -31.99 9.43 15.11
CA GLY A 75 -33.20 8.70 14.77
C GLY A 75 -33.24 7.28 15.29
N LEU A 76 -34.32 6.58 14.96
CA LEU A 76 -34.53 5.16 15.23
C LEU A 76 -34.21 4.35 13.98
N VAL A 77 -33.38 3.32 14.08
CA VAL A 77 -33.09 2.41 12.96
C VAL A 77 -34.33 1.55 12.65
N GLU A 78 -34.96 1.82 11.50
CA GLU A 78 -36.16 1.11 11.05
C GLU A 78 -35.78 -0.20 10.35
N THR A 79 -34.87 -0.11 9.38
CA THR A 79 -34.42 -1.27 8.61
C THR A 79 -32.93 -1.23 8.33
N LEU A 80 -32.34 -2.42 8.20
CA LEU A 80 -30.95 -2.63 7.78
C LEU A 80 -30.98 -3.49 6.51
N ALA A 81 -30.47 -2.95 5.39
CA ALA A 81 -30.49 -3.61 4.09
C ALA A 81 -29.23 -4.45 3.83
N VAL A 82 -28.17 -4.25 4.62
CA VAL A 82 -26.85 -4.88 4.42
C VAL A 82 -26.31 -5.50 5.71
N SER A 83 -25.45 -6.51 5.56
CA SER A 83 -24.76 -7.21 6.64
C SER A 83 -23.24 -7.16 6.43
N PRO A 84 -22.42 -7.41 7.45
CA PRO A 84 -20.98 -7.59 7.25
C PRO A 84 -20.70 -8.66 6.17
N GLY A 85 -19.78 -8.35 5.26
CA GLY A 85 -19.47 -9.15 4.07
C GLY A 85 -20.31 -8.86 2.83
N SER A 86 -21.40 -8.07 2.94
CA SER A 86 -22.22 -7.72 1.77
C SER A 86 -21.46 -6.78 0.82
N PRO A 87 -21.46 -7.06 -0.50
CA PRO A 87 -21.01 -6.10 -1.49
C PRO A 87 -21.99 -4.93 -1.59
N VAL A 88 -21.46 -3.74 -1.80
CA VAL A 88 -22.25 -2.51 -2.01
C VAL A 88 -21.66 -1.68 -3.14
N THR A 89 -22.52 -0.99 -3.88
CA THR A 89 -22.11 0.05 -4.83
C THR A 89 -22.37 1.43 -4.25
N LYS A 90 -21.66 2.44 -4.76
CA LYS A 90 -21.88 3.83 -4.35
C LYS A 90 -23.33 4.23 -4.59
N GLY A 91 -24.02 4.68 -3.52
CA GLY A 91 -25.42 5.07 -3.54
C GLY A 91 -26.41 4.00 -3.09
N ASP A 92 -25.99 2.74 -2.95
CA ASP A 92 -26.85 1.67 -2.44
C ASP A 92 -27.37 1.97 -1.04
N ILE A 93 -28.62 1.61 -0.78
CA ILE A 93 -29.26 1.78 0.52
C ILE A 93 -28.68 0.75 1.50
N MET A 94 -28.13 1.23 2.62
CA MET A 94 -27.59 0.40 3.69
C MET A 94 -28.52 0.30 4.89
N ALA A 95 -29.22 1.39 5.21
CA ALA A 95 -30.19 1.44 6.29
C ALA A 95 -31.24 2.52 6.03
N VAL A 96 -32.39 2.39 6.69
CA VAL A 96 -33.39 3.45 6.81
C VAL A 96 -33.60 3.78 8.27
N LEU A 97 -33.53 5.06 8.61
CA LEU A 97 -33.75 5.59 9.94
C LEU A 97 -35.00 6.49 9.96
N GLN A 98 -35.78 6.40 11.00
CA GLN A 98 -36.85 7.33 11.26
C GLN A 98 -36.32 8.49 12.10
N SER A 99 -36.30 9.71 11.54
CA SER A 99 -35.72 10.90 12.16
C SER A 99 -36.77 12.01 12.34
N PRO A 100 -37.18 12.29 13.58
CA PRO A 100 -38.09 13.42 13.85
C PRO A 100 -37.46 14.78 13.48
N SER A 101 -36.13 14.93 13.62
CA SER A 101 -35.42 16.16 13.24
C SER A 101 -35.46 16.44 11.74
N LEU A 102 -35.55 15.40 10.91
CA LEU A 102 -35.71 15.55 9.47
C LEU A 102 -37.06 16.20 9.12
N LEU A 103 -38.13 15.82 9.81
CA LEU A 103 -39.45 16.42 9.60
C LEU A 103 -39.48 17.95 9.80
N GLU A 104 -38.73 18.44 10.82
CA GLU A 104 -38.61 19.87 11.08
C GLU A 104 -37.86 20.60 9.95
N LEU A 105 -36.82 19.97 9.40
CA LEU A 105 -36.09 20.51 8.25
C LEU A 105 -36.96 20.52 6.98
N GLU A 106 -37.69 19.44 6.74
CA GLU A 106 -38.64 19.34 5.62
C GLU A 106 -39.77 20.38 5.71
N ARG A 107 -40.33 20.58 6.92
CA ARG A 107 -41.31 21.62 7.16
C ARG A 107 -40.76 23.02 6.88
N THR A 108 -39.52 23.28 7.36
CA THR A 108 -38.84 24.57 7.11
C THR A 108 -38.68 24.84 5.61
N LEU A 109 -38.39 23.82 4.80
CA LEU A 109 -38.31 23.94 3.35
C LEU A 109 -39.67 24.31 2.74
N LEU A 110 -40.77 23.63 3.13
CA LEU A 110 -42.11 23.88 2.61
C LEU A 110 -42.61 25.27 2.99
N ASP A 111 -42.35 25.72 4.22
CA ASP A 111 -42.68 27.06 4.67
C ASP A 111 -41.95 28.13 3.86
N ALA A 112 -40.60 27.93 3.65
CA ALA A 112 -39.80 28.83 2.81
C ALA A 112 -40.24 28.84 1.33
N ALA A 113 -40.63 27.69 0.77
CA ALA A 113 -41.13 27.59 -0.59
C ALA A 113 -42.45 28.33 -0.75
N SER A 114 -43.36 28.21 0.23
CA SER A 114 -44.64 28.90 0.25
C SER A 114 -44.45 30.41 0.30
N GLU A 115 -43.59 30.92 1.19
CA GLU A 115 -43.31 32.36 1.32
C GLU A 115 -42.63 32.91 0.04
N PHE A 116 -41.69 32.13 -0.56
CA PHE A 116 -41.09 32.52 -1.84
C PHE A 116 -42.13 32.61 -2.96
N GLY A 117 -43.04 31.64 -3.04
CA GLY A 117 -44.15 31.68 -4.01
C GLY A 117 -45.04 32.93 -3.86
N LEU A 118 -45.43 33.25 -2.61
CA LEU A 118 -46.22 34.42 -2.28
C LEU A 118 -45.49 35.73 -2.61
N SER A 119 -44.21 35.84 -2.20
CA SER A 119 -43.40 37.03 -2.43
C SER A 119 -43.17 37.27 -3.96
N ARG A 120 -42.98 36.20 -4.72
CA ARG A 120 -42.86 36.23 -6.19
C ARG A 120 -44.15 36.74 -6.84
N ALA A 121 -45.33 36.25 -6.42
CA ALA A 121 -46.63 36.71 -6.93
C ALA A 121 -46.88 38.20 -6.60
N ARG A 122 -46.47 38.63 -5.38
CA ARG A 122 -46.56 40.06 -4.99
C ARG A 122 -45.65 40.93 -5.86
N LEU A 123 -44.39 40.52 -6.07
CA LEU A 123 -43.43 41.26 -6.91
C LEU A 123 -43.95 41.41 -8.35
N GLU A 124 -44.47 40.34 -8.95
CA GLU A 124 -44.98 40.38 -10.31
C GLU A 124 -46.20 41.32 -10.43
N ARG A 125 -47.14 41.30 -9.48
CA ARG A 125 -48.22 42.25 -9.42
C ARG A 125 -47.74 43.70 -9.28
N ASP A 126 -46.83 43.95 -8.34
CA ASP A 126 -46.30 45.30 -8.06
C ASP A 126 -45.49 45.83 -9.26
N ARG A 127 -44.87 44.95 -10.07
CA ARG A 127 -44.18 45.27 -11.32
C ARG A 127 -45.17 45.90 -12.35
N VAL A 128 -46.33 45.32 -12.49
CA VAL A 128 -47.39 45.83 -13.40
C VAL A 128 -47.94 47.17 -12.89
N LEU A 129 -48.25 47.26 -11.60
CA LEU A 129 -48.78 48.50 -10.99
C LEU A 129 -47.78 49.65 -11.04
N LEU A 130 -46.47 49.37 -10.93
CA LEU A 130 -45.43 50.39 -11.10
C LEU A 130 -45.37 50.91 -12.56
N ALA A 131 -45.49 50.00 -13.55
CA ALA A 131 -45.49 50.36 -14.96
C ALA A 131 -46.71 51.25 -15.34
N GLU A 132 -47.83 51.04 -14.65
CA GLU A 132 -49.05 51.84 -14.80
C GLU A 132 -49.07 53.16 -13.95
N GLY A 133 -47.98 53.39 -13.17
CA GLY A 133 -47.85 54.56 -12.30
C GLY A 133 -48.74 54.54 -11.06
N LEU A 134 -49.34 53.39 -10.70
CA LEU A 134 -50.28 53.23 -9.60
C LEU A 134 -49.63 53.01 -8.21
N ILE A 135 -48.32 52.73 -8.17
CA ILE A 135 -47.55 52.59 -6.93
C ILE A 135 -46.24 53.38 -6.96
N ALA A 136 -45.76 53.77 -5.79
CA ALA A 136 -44.49 54.46 -5.65
C ALA A 136 -43.33 53.48 -5.90
N ARG A 137 -42.23 53.96 -6.48
CA ARG A 137 -41.00 53.19 -6.72
C ARG A 137 -40.43 52.55 -5.43
N MET A 138 -40.54 53.24 -4.28
CA MET A 138 -40.11 52.74 -2.97
C MET A 138 -40.84 51.45 -2.62
N ARG A 139 -42.14 51.37 -2.81
CA ARG A 139 -42.91 50.14 -2.54
C ARG A 139 -42.47 48.97 -3.39
N TRP A 140 -42.17 49.20 -4.68
CA TRP A 140 -41.63 48.15 -5.54
C TRP A 140 -40.28 47.67 -5.08
N LEU A 141 -39.36 48.55 -4.63
CA LEU A 141 -38.06 48.19 -4.06
C LEU A 141 -38.21 47.36 -2.79
N GLU A 142 -39.18 47.69 -1.94
CA GLU A 142 -39.49 46.89 -0.72
C GLU A 142 -39.96 45.48 -1.09
N THR A 143 -40.91 45.37 -2.05
CA THR A 143 -41.40 44.06 -2.53
C THR A 143 -40.27 43.26 -3.19
N GLN A 144 -39.39 43.88 -3.96
CA GLN A 144 -38.20 43.25 -4.53
C GLN A 144 -37.23 42.73 -3.45
N SER A 145 -36.97 43.56 -2.43
CA SER A 145 -36.13 43.13 -1.31
C SER A 145 -36.75 41.96 -0.54
N GLN A 146 -38.05 41.96 -0.34
CA GLN A 146 -38.77 40.87 0.33
C GLN A 146 -38.67 39.56 -0.47
N GLN A 147 -38.83 39.61 -1.80
CA GLN A 147 -38.70 38.45 -2.67
C GLN A 147 -37.28 37.89 -2.65
N GLN A 148 -36.26 38.74 -2.67
CA GLN A 148 -34.87 38.32 -2.56
C GLN A 148 -34.57 37.62 -1.22
N LYS A 149 -35.07 38.14 -0.09
CA LYS A 149 -34.96 37.52 1.23
C LYS A 149 -35.64 36.15 1.27
N ALA A 150 -36.87 36.04 0.73
CA ALA A 150 -37.57 34.76 0.67
C ALA A 150 -36.83 33.73 -0.22
N GLY A 151 -36.26 34.18 -1.35
CA GLY A 151 -35.43 33.32 -2.20
C GLY A 151 -34.17 32.80 -1.51
N ALA A 152 -33.51 33.66 -0.77
CA ALA A 152 -32.35 33.26 0.02
C ALA A 152 -32.70 32.25 1.14
N ALA A 153 -33.84 32.45 1.79
CA ALA A 153 -34.34 31.52 2.83
C ALA A 153 -34.66 30.13 2.24
N LEU A 154 -35.31 30.09 1.08
CA LEU A 154 -35.62 28.85 0.36
C LEU A 154 -34.32 28.09 0.00
N GLU A 155 -33.35 28.79 -0.58
CA GLU A 155 -32.10 28.19 -0.97
C GLU A 155 -31.31 27.65 0.26
N MET A 156 -31.31 28.40 1.36
CA MET A 156 -30.72 27.96 2.63
C MET A 156 -31.38 26.66 3.14
N ALA A 157 -32.71 26.58 3.11
CA ALA A 157 -33.44 25.39 3.53
C ALA A 157 -33.11 24.16 2.65
N ARG A 158 -33.00 24.35 1.33
CA ARG A 158 -32.57 23.30 0.37
C ARG A 158 -31.18 22.79 0.73
N GLN A 159 -30.19 23.68 0.90
CA GLN A 159 -28.83 23.33 1.21
C GLN A 159 -28.73 22.60 2.56
N THR A 160 -29.53 22.99 3.54
CA THR A 160 -29.59 22.32 4.85
C THR A 160 -30.06 20.86 4.71
N LEU A 161 -31.09 20.58 3.91
CA LEU A 161 -31.56 19.22 3.65
C LEU A 161 -30.54 18.38 2.88
N ILE A 162 -29.88 18.97 1.88
CA ILE A 162 -28.79 18.28 1.14
C ILE A 162 -27.63 17.95 2.09
N ALA A 163 -27.22 18.89 2.93
CA ALA A 163 -26.18 18.66 3.96
C ALA A 163 -26.58 17.58 4.97
N SER A 164 -27.86 17.47 5.27
CA SER A 164 -28.44 16.42 6.12
C SER A 164 -28.46 15.04 5.44
N GLY A 165 -28.10 14.96 4.15
CA GLY A 165 -27.93 13.70 3.43
C GLY A 165 -29.05 13.34 2.45
N LEU A 166 -30.04 14.22 2.21
CA LEU A 166 -31.00 14.04 1.14
C LEU A 166 -30.34 14.32 -0.20
N THR A 167 -30.77 13.60 -1.23
CA THR A 167 -30.39 13.89 -2.61
C THR A 167 -31.20 15.08 -3.15
N LEU A 168 -30.66 15.77 -4.16
CA LEU A 168 -31.39 16.84 -4.83
C LEU A 168 -32.76 16.36 -5.38
N ALA A 169 -32.85 15.12 -5.85
CA ALA A 169 -34.11 14.54 -6.35
C ALA A 169 -35.15 14.36 -5.22
N GLU A 170 -34.72 14.00 -4.02
CA GLU A 170 -35.58 13.87 -2.84
C GLU A 170 -36.09 15.26 -2.39
N VAL A 171 -35.21 16.27 -2.36
CA VAL A 171 -35.58 17.66 -2.04
C VAL A 171 -36.59 18.22 -3.07
N ASN A 172 -36.34 18.05 -4.37
CA ASN A 172 -37.25 18.49 -5.41
C ASN A 172 -38.61 17.78 -5.33
N ARG A 173 -38.63 16.49 -5.00
CA ARG A 173 -39.88 15.73 -4.80
C ARG A 173 -40.65 16.23 -3.60
N LEU A 174 -39.98 16.53 -2.48
CA LEU A 174 -40.62 17.14 -1.32
C LEU A 174 -41.29 18.47 -1.64
N GLU A 175 -40.64 19.33 -2.43
CA GLU A 175 -41.23 20.61 -2.90
C GLU A 175 -42.41 20.43 -3.82
N SER A 176 -42.42 19.40 -4.69
CA SER A 176 -43.51 19.15 -5.63
C SER A 176 -44.72 18.48 -4.96
N ASP A 177 -44.45 17.47 -4.14
CA ASP A 177 -45.51 16.60 -3.59
C ASP A 177 -46.07 17.11 -2.27
N HIS A 178 -45.36 18.03 -1.58
CA HIS A 178 -45.72 18.60 -0.27
C HIS A 178 -45.96 17.52 0.81
N ARG A 179 -45.28 16.35 0.70
CA ARG A 179 -45.43 15.22 1.62
C ARG A 179 -44.20 15.05 2.44
N LEU A 180 -44.34 15.22 3.75
CA LEU A 180 -43.26 15.02 4.71
C LEU A 180 -42.98 13.52 4.86
N ASP A 181 -41.70 13.14 4.95
CA ASP A 181 -41.25 11.76 5.22
C ASP A 181 -40.10 11.76 6.23
N SER A 182 -40.36 11.27 7.45
CA SER A 182 -39.37 11.21 8.50
C SER A 182 -38.24 10.20 8.24
N ARG A 183 -38.29 9.45 7.14
CA ARG A 183 -37.35 8.39 6.82
C ARG A 183 -36.10 8.97 6.17
N TRP A 184 -34.98 8.81 6.85
CA TRP A 184 -33.67 9.14 6.33
C TRP A 184 -32.97 7.88 5.83
N THR A 185 -32.57 7.89 4.58
CA THR A 185 -31.92 6.76 3.90
C THR A 185 -30.40 6.90 3.99
N VAL A 186 -29.75 5.94 4.66
CA VAL A 186 -28.29 5.84 4.71
C VAL A 186 -27.80 5.11 3.47
N ARG A 187 -26.90 5.76 2.72
CA ARG A 187 -26.37 5.23 1.45
C ARG A 187 -24.87 5.00 1.54
N SER A 188 -24.39 4.02 0.78
CA SER A 188 -22.95 3.75 0.67
C SER A 188 -22.23 4.91 -0.05
N PRO A 189 -21.15 5.46 0.54
CA PRO A 189 -20.35 6.52 -0.09
C PRO A 189 -19.43 6.01 -1.19
N LEU A 190 -19.12 4.69 -1.20
CA LEU A 190 -18.19 4.07 -2.12
C LEU A 190 -18.69 2.69 -2.59
N THR A 191 -18.07 2.17 -3.65
CA THR A 191 -18.24 0.78 -4.09
C THR A 191 -17.23 -0.10 -3.38
N GLY A 192 -17.70 -1.17 -2.72
CA GLY A 192 -16.83 -2.04 -1.93
C GLY A 192 -17.61 -3.10 -1.15
N VAL A 193 -17.16 -3.37 0.06
CA VAL A 193 -17.72 -4.40 0.96
C VAL A 193 -17.95 -3.79 2.35
N VAL A 194 -19.06 -4.15 2.98
CA VAL A 194 -19.33 -3.80 4.37
C VAL A 194 -18.40 -4.63 5.27
N LEU A 195 -17.47 -3.98 5.96
CA LEU A 195 -16.57 -4.66 6.89
C LEU A 195 -17.25 -4.91 8.23
N GLU A 196 -17.91 -3.88 8.75
CA GLU A 196 -18.57 -3.92 10.06
C GLU A 196 -19.92 -3.23 10.02
N ARG A 197 -20.81 -3.71 10.86
CA ARG A 197 -22.08 -3.09 11.20
C ARG A 197 -22.10 -2.84 12.70
N GLN A 198 -22.23 -1.57 13.10
CA GLN A 198 -22.15 -1.12 14.49
C GLN A 198 -23.52 -0.75 15.06
N VAL A 199 -24.59 -1.10 14.36
CA VAL A 199 -25.97 -0.72 14.72
C VAL A 199 -26.92 -1.89 14.51
N VAL A 200 -28.00 -1.94 15.29
CA VAL A 200 -29.06 -2.95 15.17
C VAL A 200 -30.42 -2.31 14.91
N THR A 201 -31.34 -3.05 14.30
CA THR A 201 -32.73 -2.61 14.07
C THR A 201 -33.40 -2.31 15.40
N GLY A 202 -34.17 -1.22 15.48
CA GLY A 202 -34.80 -0.74 16.72
C GLY A 202 -33.87 0.06 17.65
N GLN A 203 -32.61 0.22 17.29
CA GLN A 203 -31.67 1.06 18.06
C GLN A 203 -31.90 2.54 17.75
N ARG A 204 -31.93 3.37 18.81
CA ARG A 204 -31.83 4.82 18.68
C ARG A 204 -30.37 5.21 18.50
N VAL A 205 -30.09 6.05 17.52
CA VAL A 205 -28.75 6.58 17.22
C VAL A 205 -28.78 8.10 17.30
N GLU A 206 -27.69 8.65 17.80
CA GLU A 206 -27.47 10.09 17.86
C GLU A 206 -26.76 10.59 16.60
N LEU A 207 -26.73 11.91 16.43
CA LEU A 207 -25.97 12.56 15.36
C LEU A 207 -24.50 12.11 15.39
N LEU A 208 -23.93 11.78 14.26
CA LEU A 208 -22.57 11.28 14.06
C LEU A 208 -22.27 9.89 14.66
N ALA A 209 -23.26 9.19 15.21
CA ALA A 209 -23.06 7.82 15.66
C ALA A 209 -22.59 6.93 14.49
N PRO A 210 -21.57 6.09 14.69
CA PRO A 210 -21.07 5.18 13.65
C PRO A 210 -22.11 4.09 13.36
N LEU A 211 -22.38 3.83 12.08
CA LEU A 211 -23.36 2.85 11.62
C LEU A 211 -22.70 1.67 10.92
N PHE A 212 -21.83 1.96 9.95
CA PHE A 212 -21.14 0.95 9.15
C PHE A 212 -19.71 1.36 8.85
N ARG A 213 -18.86 0.37 8.68
CA ARG A 213 -17.53 0.52 8.09
C ARG A 213 -17.51 -0.16 6.74
N VAL A 214 -17.24 0.60 5.68
CA VAL A 214 -17.25 0.12 4.29
C VAL A 214 -15.88 0.32 3.70
N ALA A 215 -15.39 -0.66 2.92
CA ALA A 215 -14.09 -0.54 2.30
C ALA A 215 -14.07 -1.01 0.85
N ASN A 216 -13.23 -0.36 0.06
CA ASN A 216 -12.85 -0.84 -1.26
C ASN A 216 -11.64 -1.77 -1.13
N LEU A 217 -11.83 -3.06 -1.45
CA LEU A 217 -10.80 -4.10 -1.34
C LEU A 217 -9.98 -4.27 -2.62
N SER A 218 -10.15 -3.42 -3.64
CA SER A 218 -9.42 -3.54 -4.91
C SER A 218 -7.92 -3.30 -4.77
N THR A 219 -7.51 -2.51 -3.80
CA THR A 219 -6.11 -2.24 -3.48
C THR A 219 -5.87 -2.57 -2.02
N LEU A 220 -4.90 -3.42 -1.76
CA LEU A 220 -4.47 -3.76 -0.41
C LEU A 220 -3.00 -3.39 -0.24
N TRP A 221 -2.63 -3.03 0.97
CA TRP A 221 -1.25 -2.79 1.37
C TRP A 221 -0.76 -3.88 2.32
N LEU A 222 0.55 -3.96 2.43
CA LEU A 222 1.24 -4.76 3.42
C LEU A 222 2.04 -3.81 4.32
N ASP A 223 1.81 -3.90 5.59
CA ASP A 223 2.66 -3.31 6.62
C ASP A 223 3.60 -4.41 7.10
N VAL A 224 4.87 -4.29 6.73
CA VAL A 224 5.93 -5.29 6.96
C VAL A 224 6.84 -4.81 8.07
N SER A 225 7.04 -5.63 9.10
CA SER A 225 7.97 -5.34 10.19
C SER A 225 9.37 -5.85 9.84
N VAL A 226 10.25 -4.94 9.45
CA VAL A 226 11.61 -5.26 8.98
C VAL A 226 12.64 -4.95 10.07
N PRO A 227 13.51 -5.90 10.45
CA PRO A 227 14.61 -5.66 11.37
C PRO A 227 15.52 -4.52 10.88
N GLN A 228 15.95 -3.66 11.83
CA GLN A 228 16.73 -2.45 11.49
C GLN A 228 18.05 -2.75 10.74
N GLU A 229 18.66 -3.91 11.01
CA GLU A 229 19.92 -4.30 10.37
C GLU A 229 19.78 -4.49 8.85
N ARG A 230 18.57 -4.73 8.36
CA ARG A 230 18.29 -4.98 6.93
C ARG A 230 17.81 -3.75 6.17
N LEU A 231 17.57 -2.65 6.86
CA LEU A 231 17.04 -1.43 6.22
C LEU A 231 17.99 -0.82 5.19
N GLY A 232 19.30 -0.91 5.43
CA GLY A 232 20.30 -0.37 4.51
C GLY A 232 20.30 -1.01 3.11
N GLU A 233 19.72 -2.21 3.01
CA GLU A 233 19.63 -2.98 1.78
C GLU A 233 18.27 -2.85 1.07
N MET A 234 17.32 -2.12 1.66
CA MET A 234 15.97 -1.97 1.13
C MET A 234 15.71 -0.60 0.53
N ALA A 235 15.05 -0.57 -0.60
CA ALA A 235 14.69 0.66 -1.29
C ALA A 235 13.22 0.68 -1.72
N ARG A 236 12.69 1.89 -1.94
CA ARG A 236 11.40 2.07 -2.60
C ARG A 236 11.46 1.45 -3.99
N GLY A 237 10.46 0.64 -4.32
CA GLY A 237 10.38 -0.07 -5.58
C GLY A 237 10.83 -1.54 -5.50
N ASP A 238 11.49 -1.96 -4.43
CA ASP A 238 11.84 -3.35 -4.20
C ASP A 238 10.60 -4.23 -4.09
N ARG A 239 10.77 -5.52 -4.43
CA ARG A 239 9.69 -6.49 -4.41
C ARG A 239 9.63 -7.25 -3.10
N ILE A 240 8.42 -7.55 -2.71
CA ILE A 240 8.10 -8.42 -1.58
C ILE A 240 7.24 -9.56 -2.13
N GLN A 241 7.60 -10.78 -1.82
CA GLN A 241 6.84 -11.96 -2.20
C GLN A 241 6.17 -12.56 -0.97
N LEU A 242 4.84 -12.71 -1.04
CA LEU A 242 4.09 -13.46 -0.04
C LEU A 242 4.24 -14.95 -0.34
N GLU A 243 4.36 -15.75 0.71
CA GLU A 243 4.52 -17.20 0.57
C GLU A 243 3.17 -17.93 0.57
N ASN A 244 2.22 -17.46 1.36
CA ASN A 244 0.89 -18.06 1.44
C ASN A 244 -0.16 -17.02 1.90
N PRO A 245 -1.17 -16.69 1.06
CA PRO A 245 -1.28 -17.06 -0.35
C PRO A 245 -0.21 -16.38 -1.21
N GLU A 246 0.20 -17.03 -2.30
CA GLU A 246 1.24 -16.47 -3.17
C GLU A 246 0.76 -15.16 -3.83
N ALA A 247 1.54 -14.11 -3.64
CA ALA A 247 1.29 -12.80 -4.21
C ALA A 247 2.58 -11.96 -4.20
N THR A 248 2.62 -10.93 -5.03
CA THR A 248 3.74 -9.99 -5.11
C THR A 248 3.28 -8.60 -4.69
N ALA A 249 4.12 -7.93 -3.92
CA ALA A 249 3.93 -6.55 -3.51
C ALA A 249 5.17 -5.72 -3.82
N ARG A 250 5.00 -4.41 -3.96
CA ARG A 250 6.07 -3.45 -4.21
C ARG A 250 6.16 -2.44 -3.09
N ILE A 251 7.37 -2.21 -2.58
CA ILE A 251 7.62 -1.22 -1.52
C ILE A 251 7.31 0.18 -2.04
N ILE A 252 6.42 0.87 -1.34
CA ILE A 252 6.05 2.26 -1.62
C ILE A 252 6.64 3.23 -0.60
N GLN A 253 6.90 2.74 0.61
CA GLN A 253 7.44 3.56 1.70
C GLN A 253 8.27 2.72 2.66
N VAL A 254 9.41 3.26 3.08
CA VAL A 254 10.23 2.75 4.18
C VAL A 254 10.07 3.72 5.34
N GLY A 255 9.66 3.23 6.50
CA GLY A 255 9.48 4.01 7.72
C GLY A 255 10.79 4.61 8.21
N GLN A 256 10.66 5.66 9.03
CA GLN A 256 11.83 6.38 9.59
C GLN A 256 11.89 6.23 11.12
N VAL A 257 10.92 5.53 11.70
CA VAL A 257 10.82 5.32 13.14
C VAL A 257 11.01 3.84 13.44
N ILE A 258 11.88 3.55 14.39
CA ILE A 258 12.11 2.21 14.88
C ILE A 258 11.13 1.97 16.03
N ASP A 259 10.40 0.88 15.96
CA ASP A 259 9.61 0.38 17.07
C ASP A 259 10.56 -0.15 18.14
N SER A 260 10.52 0.44 19.35
CA SER A 260 11.46 0.15 20.43
C SER A 260 11.32 -1.26 20.99
N ASP A 261 10.12 -1.84 20.93
CA ASP A 261 9.83 -3.15 21.52
C ASP A 261 10.26 -4.28 20.61
N SER A 262 10.03 -4.14 19.32
CA SER A 262 10.33 -5.15 18.31
C SER A 262 11.66 -4.92 17.56
N GLN A 263 12.31 -3.74 17.73
CA GLN A 263 13.50 -3.31 16.99
C GLN A 263 13.34 -3.41 15.47
N THR A 264 12.11 -3.16 15.00
CA THR A 264 11.75 -3.20 13.58
C THR A 264 11.33 -1.84 13.07
N VAL A 265 11.40 -1.66 11.76
CA VAL A 265 10.85 -0.51 11.06
C VAL A 265 9.70 -0.98 10.19
N LEU A 266 8.64 -0.18 10.17
CA LEU A 266 7.47 -0.43 9.33
C LEU A 266 7.80 -0.10 7.88
N VAL A 267 7.78 -1.11 7.02
CA VAL A 267 7.91 -0.96 5.56
C VAL A 267 6.56 -1.22 4.92
N ARG A 268 6.08 -0.26 4.16
CA ARG A 268 4.78 -0.35 3.48
C ARG A 268 4.93 -0.73 2.02
N ALA A 269 4.18 -1.73 1.60
CA ALA A 269 4.15 -2.18 0.22
C ALA A 269 2.72 -2.25 -0.33
N VAL A 270 2.55 -2.06 -1.62
CA VAL A 270 1.28 -2.22 -2.33
C VAL A 270 1.26 -3.56 -3.04
N LEU A 271 0.18 -4.32 -2.92
CA LEU A 271 -0.04 -5.55 -3.69
C LEU A 271 -0.17 -5.21 -5.17
N GLU A 272 0.62 -5.86 -6.04
CA GLU A 272 0.62 -5.60 -7.49
C GLU A 272 -0.63 -6.14 -8.17
N GLN A 273 -1.22 -7.20 -7.64
CA GLN A 273 -2.46 -7.80 -8.11
C GLN A 273 -3.39 -8.10 -6.95
N GLY A 274 -4.69 -7.88 -7.14
CA GLY A 274 -5.69 -8.29 -6.18
C GLY A 274 -5.69 -9.81 -6.00
N ASN A 275 -5.66 -10.27 -4.76
CA ASN A 275 -5.78 -11.69 -4.45
C ASN A 275 -7.04 -11.88 -3.58
N PRO A 276 -8.05 -12.63 -4.06
CA PRO A 276 -9.32 -12.80 -3.34
C PRO A 276 -9.17 -13.54 -2.00
N ASN A 277 -8.03 -14.20 -1.78
CA ASN A 277 -7.74 -14.89 -0.53
C ASN A 277 -7.10 -13.98 0.52
N LEU A 278 -6.69 -12.75 0.16
CA LEU A 278 -6.15 -11.78 1.09
C LEU A 278 -7.27 -10.87 1.63
N ARG A 279 -7.28 -10.71 2.94
CA ARG A 279 -8.24 -9.86 3.64
C ARG A 279 -7.52 -8.91 4.59
N PRO A 280 -8.02 -7.70 4.74
CA PRO A 280 -7.50 -6.77 5.76
C PRO A 280 -7.47 -7.44 7.14
N GLY A 281 -6.41 -7.21 7.89
CA GLY A 281 -6.18 -7.80 9.20
C GLY A 281 -5.44 -9.14 9.19
N MET A 282 -5.26 -9.79 8.02
CA MET A 282 -4.48 -11.04 7.95
C MET A 282 -3.00 -10.79 8.23
N ASN A 283 -2.42 -11.66 9.07
CA ASN A 283 -0.97 -11.76 9.23
C ASN A 283 -0.42 -12.78 8.24
N VAL A 284 0.63 -12.41 7.53
CA VAL A 284 1.30 -13.21 6.50
C VAL A 284 2.81 -13.14 6.68
N ASN A 285 3.52 -14.17 6.20
CA ASN A 285 4.96 -14.12 6.10
C ASN A 285 5.36 -13.73 4.68
N VAL A 286 6.31 -12.84 4.59
CA VAL A 286 6.81 -12.32 3.32
C VAL A 286 8.31 -12.55 3.19
N ARG A 287 8.76 -12.75 1.95
CA ARG A 287 10.15 -12.77 1.55
C ARG A 287 10.50 -11.40 0.98
N LEU A 288 11.53 -10.79 1.55
CA LEU A 288 12.08 -9.52 1.10
C LEU A 288 13.05 -9.79 -0.03
N LEU A 289 12.90 -9.10 -1.16
CA LEU A 289 13.77 -9.22 -2.33
C LEU A 289 14.32 -7.84 -2.67
N HIS A 290 15.64 -7.73 -2.75
CA HIS A 290 16.29 -6.51 -3.21
C HIS A 290 16.62 -6.60 -4.70
N ASN A 291 16.26 -5.59 -5.46
CA ASN A 291 16.63 -5.47 -6.87
C ASN A 291 18.05 -4.91 -6.98
N SER A 292 18.99 -5.75 -7.39
CA SER A 292 20.37 -5.33 -7.58
C SER A 292 20.56 -4.64 -8.93
N ARG A 293 21.43 -3.63 -8.95
CA ARG A 293 21.94 -3.03 -10.20
C ARG A 293 23.15 -3.79 -10.75
N GLU A 294 23.74 -4.66 -9.93
CA GLU A 294 24.88 -5.50 -10.29
C GLU A 294 24.38 -6.81 -10.89
N ARG A 295 25.23 -7.44 -11.69
CA ARG A 295 24.92 -8.76 -12.25
C ARG A 295 24.98 -9.81 -11.15
N LEU A 296 23.85 -10.44 -10.90
CA LEU A 296 23.73 -11.53 -9.95
C LEU A 296 23.58 -12.85 -10.69
N PHE A 297 24.11 -13.89 -10.08
CA PHE A 297 24.01 -15.25 -10.60
C PHE A 297 23.48 -16.20 -9.54
N SER A 298 22.53 -17.04 -9.92
CA SER A 298 21.96 -18.07 -9.06
C SER A 298 22.55 -19.43 -9.43
N LEU A 299 22.94 -20.18 -8.38
CA LEU A 299 23.39 -21.58 -8.47
C LEU A 299 22.65 -22.43 -7.44
N PRO A 300 22.54 -23.75 -7.63
CA PRO A 300 22.15 -24.65 -6.55
C PRO A 300 23.07 -24.51 -5.35
N LEU A 301 22.52 -24.55 -4.14
CA LEU A 301 23.32 -24.45 -2.90
C LEU A 301 24.41 -25.52 -2.82
N ALA A 302 24.17 -26.69 -3.41
CA ALA A 302 25.14 -27.79 -3.46
C ALA A 302 26.41 -27.47 -4.29
N ALA A 303 26.42 -26.39 -5.08
CA ALA A 303 27.60 -25.93 -5.83
C ALA A 303 28.59 -25.19 -4.93
N LEU A 304 28.14 -24.71 -3.78
CA LEU A 304 28.94 -23.90 -2.84
C LEU A 304 29.65 -24.77 -1.83
N PHE A 305 30.91 -24.46 -1.57
CA PHE A 305 31.63 -25.04 -0.42
C PHE A 305 32.42 -23.96 0.33
N THR A 306 32.68 -24.20 1.60
CA THR A 306 33.42 -23.28 2.46
C THR A 306 34.77 -23.89 2.82
N HIS A 307 35.82 -23.07 2.77
CA HIS A 307 37.15 -23.39 3.26
C HIS A 307 37.70 -22.17 4.00
N GLU A 308 38.16 -22.33 5.23
CA GLU A 308 38.67 -21.28 6.14
C GLU A 308 37.66 -20.15 6.34
N SER A 309 36.67 -19.87 6.11
CA SER A 309 35.74 -18.73 6.18
C SER A 309 35.43 -18.10 4.80
N THR A 310 36.06 -18.58 3.74
CA THR A 310 35.80 -18.12 2.38
C THR A 310 34.93 -19.12 1.65
N ARG A 311 34.01 -18.61 0.83
CA ARG A 311 33.11 -19.40 0.03
C ARG A 311 33.64 -19.57 -1.39
N TYR A 312 33.59 -20.79 -1.92
CA TYR A 312 34.12 -21.16 -3.22
C TYR A 312 33.10 -21.93 -4.06
N VAL A 313 33.33 -21.88 -5.35
CA VAL A 313 32.70 -22.78 -6.35
C VAL A 313 33.80 -23.37 -7.23
N PHE A 314 33.60 -24.58 -7.75
CA PHE A 314 34.48 -25.13 -8.76
C PHE A 314 34.01 -24.73 -10.16
N VAL A 315 34.89 -24.07 -10.92
CA VAL A 315 34.66 -23.65 -12.30
C VAL A 315 35.49 -24.57 -13.22
N LYS A 316 34.86 -25.14 -14.25
CA LYS A 316 35.56 -25.94 -15.25
C LYS A 316 36.39 -25.04 -16.15
N THR A 317 37.66 -25.39 -16.33
CA THR A 317 38.60 -24.77 -17.24
C THR A 317 39.15 -25.82 -18.24
N PRO A 318 39.80 -25.41 -19.32
CA PRO A 318 40.46 -26.38 -20.22
C PRO A 318 41.52 -27.24 -19.56
N ALA A 319 42.09 -26.79 -18.43
CA ALA A 319 43.16 -27.49 -17.70
C ALA A 319 42.66 -28.28 -16.48
N GLY A 320 41.35 -28.31 -16.22
CA GLY A 320 40.78 -29.00 -15.06
C GLY A 320 39.71 -28.17 -14.33
N TYR A 321 39.71 -28.18 -13.02
CA TYR A 321 38.76 -27.47 -12.18
C TYR A 321 39.45 -26.43 -11.30
N GLU A 322 38.96 -25.23 -11.31
CA GLU A 322 39.50 -24.10 -10.55
C GLU A 322 38.57 -23.82 -9.36
N ALA A 323 39.12 -23.85 -8.15
CA ALA A 323 38.43 -23.36 -6.96
C ALA A 323 38.42 -21.82 -6.97
N ARG A 324 37.28 -21.21 -7.24
CA ARG A 324 37.16 -19.78 -7.36
C ARG A 324 36.37 -19.22 -6.17
N ALA A 325 36.96 -18.25 -5.48
CA ALA A 325 36.30 -17.53 -4.40
C ALA A 325 35.12 -16.71 -4.93
N VAL A 326 33.98 -16.78 -4.24
CA VAL A 326 32.77 -16.10 -4.61
C VAL A 326 32.21 -15.30 -3.43
N ALA A 327 31.60 -14.16 -3.73
CA ALA A 327 30.88 -13.39 -2.75
C ALA A 327 29.37 -13.67 -2.88
N VAL A 328 28.78 -14.17 -1.79
CA VAL A 328 27.37 -14.56 -1.70
C VAL A 328 26.59 -13.41 -1.09
N VAL A 329 25.47 -13.00 -1.74
CA VAL A 329 24.56 -11.96 -1.24
C VAL A 329 23.23 -12.51 -0.76
N GLY A 330 22.89 -13.74 -1.10
CA GLY A 330 21.66 -14.37 -0.64
C GLY A 330 21.77 -15.89 -0.65
N GLU A 331 21.19 -16.53 0.36
CA GLU A 331 21.18 -17.98 0.52
C GLU A 331 19.75 -18.44 0.81
N GLU A 332 19.28 -19.39 0.03
CA GLU A 332 17.98 -20.04 0.18
C GLU A 332 18.17 -21.55 0.36
N PRO A 333 17.15 -22.30 0.80
CA PRO A 333 17.28 -23.73 1.09
C PRO A 333 17.83 -24.57 -0.08
N HIS A 334 17.63 -24.13 -1.32
CA HIS A 334 18.01 -24.89 -2.52
C HIS A 334 18.90 -24.13 -3.49
N ARG A 335 19.12 -22.82 -3.28
CA ARG A 335 19.94 -21.99 -4.17
C ARG A 335 20.71 -20.92 -3.41
N VAL A 336 21.78 -20.45 -4.04
CA VAL A 336 22.63 -19.37 -3.58
C VAL A 336 22.70 -18.29 -4.67
N VAL A 337 22.74 -17.03 -4.26
CA VAL A 337 22.91 -15.89 -5.17
C VAL A 337 24.28 -15.27 -4.92
N ILE A 338 25.05 -15.14 -6.01
CA ILE A 338 26.44 -14.70 -6.04
C ILE A 338 26.50 -13.39 -6.81
N HIS A 339 27.25 -12.41 -6.27
CA HIS A 339 27.42 -11.12 -6.95
C HIS A 339 28.84 -10.90 -7.49
N HIS A 340 29.87 -11.55 -6.92
CA HIS A 340 31.24 -11.48 -7.42
C HIS A 340 31.87 -12.86 -7.55
N GLY A 341 32.79 -13.00 -8.50
CA GLY A 341 33.54 -14.26 -8.77
C GLY A 341 33.09 -15.02 -9.99
N LEU A 342 31.92 -14.67 -10.58
CA LEU A 342 31.40 -15.30 -11.81
C LEU A 342 31.07 -14.23 -12.87
N SER A 343 31.19 -14.62 -14.16
CA SER A 343 30.86 -13.77 -15.31
C SER A 343 29.60 -14.26 -16.07
N GLY A 344 29.09 -15.47 -15.72
CA GLY A 344 27.84 -16.03 -16.25
C GLY A 344 28.00 -16.96 -17.46
N GLY A 345 29.18 -17.03 -18.07
CA GLY A 345 29.46 -17.94 -19.18
C GLY A 345 30.18 -19.24 -18.77
N GLU A 346 30.55 -19.35 -17.50
CA GLU A 346 31.32 -20.47 -16.98
C GLU A 346 30.45 -21.70 -16.72
N SER A 347 31.08 -22.87 -16.84
CA SER A 347 30.50 -24.14 -16.37
C SER A 347 30.90 -24.38 -14.92
N VAL A 348 29.94 -24.33 -14.02
CA VAL A 348 30.16 -24.49 -12.55
C VAL A 348 29.72 -25.89 -12.13
N VAL A 349 30.48 -26.53 -11.25
CA VAL A 349 30.14 -27.82 -10.67
C VAL A 349 28.98 -27.69 -9.68
N VAL A 350 27.91 -28.42 -9.94
CA VAL A 350 26.68 -28.42 -9.11
C VAL A 350 26.43 -29.76 -8.39
N ALA A 351 27.21 -30.80 -8.73
CA ALA A 351 27.21 -32.07 -8.02
C ALA A 351 28.64 -32.63 -8.04
N GLY A 352 29.01 -33.49 -7.06
CA GLY A 352 30.36 -33.99 -6.91
C GLY A 352 31.34 -33.01 -6.20
N VAL A 353 30.82 -31.89 -5.71
CA VAL A 353 31.61 -30.82 -5.06
C VAL A 353 32.45 -31.33 -3.87
N ALA A 354 31.86 -32.21 -3.04
CA ALA A 354 32.59 -32.78 -1.87
C ALA A 354 33.80 -33.60 -2.26
N ALA A 355 33.70 -34.39 -3.33
CA ALA A 355 34.81 -35.23 -3.82
C ALA A 355 35.92 -34.36 -4.44
N LEU A 356 35.56 -33.32 -5.21
CA LEU A 356 36.53 -32.34 -5.73
C LEU A 356 37.18 -31.53 -4.61
N LYS A 357 36.42 -31.16 -3.55
CA LYS A 357 37.00 -30.47 -2.39
C LYS A 357 38.05 -31.32 -1.67
N ALA A 358 37.79 -32.62 -1.47
CA ALA A 358 38.76 -33.54 -0.85
C ALA A 358 40.07 -33.59 -1.66
N ALA A 359 39.98 -33.83 -2.98
CA ALA A 359 41.12 -33.86 -3.89
C ALA A 359 41.88 -32.51 -3.94
N TRP A 360 41.15 -31.38 -3.84
CA TRP A 360 41.72 -30.03 -3.83
C TRP A 360 42.52 -29.75 -2.56
N LEU A 361 42.04 -30.23 -1.40
CA LEU A 361 42.75 -30.09 -0.12
C LEU A 361 44.04 -30.92 -0.07
N GLU A 362 44.03 -32.13 -0.61
CA GLU A 362 45.21 -32.97 -0.72
C GLU A 362 46.32 -32.33 -1.59
N THR A 363 45.93 -31.64 -2.68
CA THR A 363 46.92 -30.93 -3.54
C THR A 363 47.44 -29.63 -2.91
N GLY A 364 46.75 -29.04 -1.93
CA GLY A 364 47.16 -27.82 -1.22
C GLY A 364 48.13 -28.05 -0.05
N GLU A 365 48.15 -29.25 0.52
CA GLU A 365 49.07 -29.63 1.60
C GLU A 365 50.49 -30.03 1.12
N GLU A 366 50.66 -30.23 -0.19
CA GLU A 366 51.98 -30.55 -0.76
C GLU A 366 52.85 -29.33 -1.16
N LYS A 367 52.44 -28.12 -0.82
CA LYS A 367 53.22 -26.89 -1.03
C LYS A 367 53.42 -26.17 0.32
#